data_d2eb7757e18f3a68895047ab9929b797
#
_entry.id   d2eb7757e18f3a68895047ab9929b797
#
_cell.length_a   1.000
_cell.length_b   1.000
_cell.length_c   1.000
_cell.angle_alpha   90.00
_cell.angle_beta   90.00
_cell.angle_gamma   90.00
#
_symmetry.space_group_name_H-M   'P 1'
#
loop_
_entity.id
_entity.type
_entity.pdbx_description
1 polymer ?
#
loop_
_entity_poly.entity_id
_entity_poly.type
_entity_poly.pdbx_seq_one_letter_code
_entity_poly.pdbx_strand_id
1 'polypeptide(L)'
;MKMELGAQTFTVRDYMQTTWDFREAMKRIAEIGYTCVQLSAVGNVPVQAQRDICDEFGLKIVLTHTNPDRMISDPEGVIRDHDILGCDYIGIGMMNPKYQRAEWIDQFAKDFTTPAKKMRDAGKLLMYHNHNLEWTRLRDGRRIMDVLLEQMPADLMGVTLDTYWVQAAGADVLEWIDILQDRIPCVHLKDMSVNGFDQRKAVVGEGNLNFPKILEKLQTLGKTKYMLVEQDDCYGESAFDCLKRSY
;
A
#
# COMPACT_ATOMS: atom_id res chain seq x y z
N MET A 1 7.36 19.22 -0.62
CA MET A 1 7.14 18.38 -1.82
C MET A 1 5.65 18.31 -2.07
N LYS A 2 5.18 18.35 -3.32
CA LYS A 2 3.74 18.18 -3.60
C LYS A 2 3.42 16.68 -3.53
N MET A 3 2.48 16.29 -2.68
CA MET A 3 1.95 14.93 -2.62
C MET A 3 1.07 14.68 -3.85
N GLU A 4 1.20 13.51 -4.47
CA GLU A 4 0.35 13.09 -5.59
C GLU A 4 -0.77 12.17 -5.07
N LEU A 5 -2.01 12.37 -5.54
CA LEU A 5 -3.15 11.54 -5.21
C LEU A 5 -3.30 10.45 -6.27
N GLY A 6 -3.35 9.20 -5.85
CA GLY A 6 -3.48 8.03 -6.70
C GLY A 6 -4.56 7.06 -6.24
N ALA A 7 -4.85 6.08 -7.07
CA ALA A 7 -5.77 4.99 -6.74
C ALA A 7 -5.00 3.70 -6.45
N GLN A 8 -5.34 3.01 -5.37
CA GLN A 8 -4.92 1.65 -5.11
C GLN A 8 -5.92 0.69 -5.78
N THR A 9 -5.42 -0.09 -6.73
CA THR A 9 -6.28 -0.84 -7.65
C THR A 9 -6.98 -2.06 -7.04
N PHE A 10 -6.64 -2.46 -5.80
CA PHE A 10 -7.38 -3.50 -5.09
C PHE A 10 -8.87 -3.15 -4.95
N THR A 11 -9.20 -1.87 -4.88
CA THR A 11 -10.59 -1.38 -4.88
C THR A 11 -11.39 -1.86 -6.09
N VAL A 12 -10.74 -1.96 -7.24
CA VAL A 12 -11.36 -2.36 -8.53
C VAL A 12 -10.84 -3.71 -9.04
N ARG A 13 -10.30 -4.56 -8.16
CA ARG A 13 -9.65 -5.84 -8.51
C ARG A 13 -10.47 -6.74 -9.40
N ASP A 14 -11.80 -6.76 -9.21
CA ASP A 14 -12.69 -7.63 -10.00
C ASP A 14 -12.79 -7.19 -11.46
N TYR A 15 -12.35 -5.97 -11.78
CA TYR A 15 -12.34 -5.38 -13.12
C TYR A 15 -10.95 -5.37 -13.77
N MET A 16 -10.02 -6.23 -13.32
CA MET A 16 -8.62 -6.20 -13.79
C MET A 16 -8.05 -7.61 -14.07
N GLN A 17 -8.89 -8.58 -14.37
CA GLN A 17 -8.46 -9.96 -14.45
C GLN A 17 -7.90 -10.35 -15.84
N THR A 18 -8.23 -9.61 -16.89
CA THR A 18 -7.68 -9.74 -18.24
C THR A 18 -7.02 -8.45 -18.69
N THR A 19 -6.21 -8.51 -19.77
CA THR A 19 -5.59 -7.30 -20.34
C THR A 19 -6.63 -6.26 -20.78
N TRP A 20 -7.76 -6.72 -21.32
CA TRP A 20 -8.86 -5.84 -21.71
C TRP A 20 -9.51 -5.17 -20.51
N ASP A 21 -9.85 -5.96 -19.48
CA ASP A 21 -10.46 -5.43 -18.25
C ASP A 21 -9.52 -4.44 -17.57
N PHE A 22 -8.23 -4.77 -17.49
CA PHE A 22 -7.21 -3.89 -16.94
C PHE A 22 -7.16 -2.56 -17.68
N ARG A 23 -7.19 -2.59 -19.03
CA ARG A 23 -7.19 -1.38 -19.84
C ARG A 23 -8.41 -0.50 -19.55
N GLU A 24 -9.61 -1.09 -19.51
CA GLU A 24 -10.85 -0.35 -19.21
C GLU A 24 -10.85 0.20 -17.78
N ALA A 25 -10.30 -0.54 -16.82
CA ALA A 25 -10.16 -0.05 -15.43
C ALA A 25 -9.20 1.15 -15.34
N MET A 26 -8.02 1.10 -16.00
CA MET A 26 -7.06 2.20 -16.02
C MET A 26 -7.65 3.44 -16.70
N LYS A 27 -8.37 3.26 -17.83
CA LYS A 27 -9.09 4.34 -18.49
C LYS A 27 -10.05 5.05 -17.51
N ARG A 28 -10.91 4.29 -16.83
CA ARG A 28 -11.87 4.84 -15.87
C ARG A 28 -11.20 5.56 -14.70
N ILE A 29 -10.10 5.04 -14.19
CA ILE A 29 -9.31 5.68 -13.11
C ILE A 29 -8.74 7.02 -13.60
N ALA A 30 -8.19 7.07 -14.82
CA ALA A 30 -7.69 8.30 -15.41
C ALA A 30 -8.82 9.33 -15.69
N GLU A 31 -10.00 8.87 -16.15
CA GLU A 31 -11.18 9.72 -16.37
C GLU A 31 -11.72 10.35 -15.08
N ILE A 32 -11.55 9.70 -13.92
CA ILE A 32 -11.86 10.28 -12.61
C ILE A 32 -10.93 11.46 -12.31
N GLY A 33 -9.68 11.39 -12.74
CA GLY A 33 -8.67 12.44 -12.55
C GLY A 33 -7.40 11.97 -11.83
N TYR A 34 -7.32 10.71 -11.39
CA TYR A 34 -6.11 10.17 -10.80
C TYR A 34 -4.93 10.21 -11.80
N THR A 35 -3.75 10.53 -11.31
CA THR A 35 -2.53 10.63 -12.13
C THR A 35 -1.51 9.53 -11.84
N CYS A 36 -1.74 8.76 -10.78
CA CYS A 36 -0.90 7.63 -10.44
C CYS A 36 -1.73 6.48 -9.83
N VAL A 37 -1.16 5.29 -9.90
CA VAL A 37 -1.78 4.06 -9.38
C VAL A 37 -0.79 3.22 -8.60
N GLN A 38 -1.31 2.51 -7.61
CA GLN A 38 -0.66 1.32 -7.08
C GLN A 38 -1.31 0.09 -7.70
N LEU A 39 -0.51 -0.80 -8.26
CA LEU A 39 -0.99 -2.06 -8.82
C LEU A 39 -1.09 -3.14 -7.73
N SER A 40 -2.29 -3.68 -7.56
CA SER A 40 -2.59 -4.74 -6.60
C SER A 40 -3.69 -5.66 -7.16
N ALA A 41 -3.54 -6.96 -6.97
CA ALA A 41 -4.49 -7.97 -7.43
C ALA A 41 -4.79 -7.91 -8.96
N VAL A 42 -3.79 -7.55 -9.75
CA VAL A 42 -3.86 -7.61 -11.21
C VAL A 42 -3.88 -9.07 -11.64
N GLY A 43 -4.80 -9.43 -12.53
CA GLY A 43 -4.90 -10.77 -13.09
C GLY A 43 -3.74 -11.13 -14.01
N ASN A 44 -3.95 -12.08 -14.91
CA ASN A 44 -2.90 -12.53 -15.83
C ASN A 44 -2.66 -11.51 -16.97
N VAL A 45 -2.08 -10.35 -16.61
CA VAL A 45 -1.71 -9.27 -17.51
C VAL A 45 -0.18 -9.19 -17.58
N PRO A 46 0.45 -9.35 -18.77
CA PRO A 46 1.90 -9.24 -18.89
C PRO A 46 2.43 -7.89 -18.37
N VAL A 47 3.58 -7.89 -17.70
CA VAL A 47 4.16 -6.70 -17.06
C VAL A 47 4.33 -5.54 -18.06
N GLN A 48 4.83 -5.83 -19.28
CA GLN A 48 4.93 -4.82 -20.33
C GLN A 48 3.56 -4.23 -20.70
N ALA A 49 2.53 -5.05 -20.81
CA ALA A 49 1.18 -4.56 -21.11
C ALA A 49 0.61 -3.69 -19.97
N GLN A 50 0.92 -4.02 -18.71
CA GLN A 50 0.56 -3.14 -17.58
C GLN A 50 1.18 -1.76 -17.73
N ARG A 51 2.46 -1.69 -18.08
CA ARG A 51 3.18 -0.44 -18.32
C ARG A 51 2.59 0.34 -19.50
N ASP A 52 2.46 -0.31 -20.67
CA ASP A 52 1.98 0.33 -21.89
C ASP A 52 0.57 0.91 -21.72
N ILE A 53 -0.32 0.18 -21.04
CA ILE A 53 -1.69 0.62 -20.77
C ILE A 53 -1.70 1.80 -19.80
N CYS A 54 -0.91 1.77 -18.74
CA CYS A 54 -0.84 2.90 -17.81
C CYS A 54 -0.29 4.16 -18.52
N ASP A 55 0.72 4.00 -19.37
CA ASP A 55 1.27 5.11 -20.17
C ASP A 55 0.24 5.66 -21.19
N GLU A 56 -0.57 4.79 -21.82
CA GLU A 56 -1.65 5.21 -22.73
C GLU A 56 -2.60 6.21 -22.07
N PHE A 57 -2.90 6.01 -20.78
CA PHE A 57 -3.81 6.88 -20.02
C PHE A 57 -3.11 7.90 -19.12
N GLY A 58 -1.79 8.04 -19.22
CA GLY A 58 -1.02 9.01 -18.44
C GLY A 58 -0.96 8.68 -16.94
N LEU A 59 -1.12 7.41 -16.56
CA LEU A 59 -1.06 6.94 -15.18
C LEU A 59 0.36 6.48 -14.82
N LYS A 60 0.95 7.07 -13.81
CA LYS A 60 2.22 6.64 -13.25
C LYS A 60 2.01 5.44 -12.33
N ILE A 61 2.76 4.36 -12.50
CA ILE A 61 2.79 3.23 -11.55
C ILE A 61 3.79 3.58 -10.45
N VAL A 62 3.30 3.75 -9.21
CA VAL A 62 4.12 4.28 -8.12
C VAL A 62 4.43 3.27 -7.01
N LEU A 63 3.67 2.20 -6.92
CA LEU A 63 3.81 1.13 -5.93
C LEU A 63 3.15 -0.12 -6.48
N THR A 64 3.59 -1.29 -6.05
CA THR A 64 2.90 -2.56 -6.33
C THR A 64 2.63 -3.32 -5.04
N HIS A 65 1.67 -4.27 -5.07
CA HIS A 65 1.69 -5.41 -4.17
C HIS A 65 2.20 -6.62 -4.93
N THR A 66 3.39 -7.07 -4.58
CA THR A 66 4.10 -8.17 -5.23
C THR A 66 4.10 -9.39 -4.31
N ASN A 67 4.09 -10.59 -4.89
CA ASN A 67 4.12 -11.84 -4.12
C ASN A 67 5.39 -11.90 -3.25
N PRO A 68 5.27 -11.98 -1.91
CA PRO A 68 6.42 -12.00 -0.99
C PRO A 68 7.33 -13.21 -1.18
N ASP A 69 6.79 -14.38 -1.53
CA ASP A 69 7.61 -15.58 -1.75
C ASP A 69 8.47 -15.43 -3.04
N ARG A 70 7.95 -14.75 -4.06
CA ARG A 70 8.74 -14.40 -5.25
C ARG A 70 9.82 -13.37 -4.94
N MET A 71 9.57 -12.40 -4.05
CA MET A 71 10.61 -11.45 -3.62
C MET A 71 11.81 -12.15 -3.00
N ILE A 72 11.58 -13.27 -2.29
CA ILE A 72 12.63 -14.07 -1.65
C ILE A 72 13.32 -14.98 -2.65
N SER A 73 12.56 -15.65 -3.51
CA SER A 73 13.08 -16.69 -4.42
C SER A 73 13.68 -16.14 -5.72
N ASP A 74 13.18 -15.00 -6.23
CA ASP A 74 13.61 -14.38 -7.49
C ASP A 74 13.62 -12.84 -7.37
N PRO A 75 14.41 -12.26 -6.45
CA PRO A 75 14.45 -10.80 -6.28
C PRO A 75 14.91 -10.05 -7.53
N GLU A 76 15.82 -10.63 -8.33
CA GLU A 76 16.28 -10.04 -9.57
C GLU A 76 15.16 -9.98 -10.63
N GLY A 77 14.31 -11.01 -10.71
CA GLY A 77 13.13 -11.00 -11.58
C GLY A 77 12.11 -9.96 -11.15
N VAL A 78 11.89 -9.80 -9.84
CA VAL A 78 11.04 -8.74 -9.29
C VAL A 78 11.60 -7.36 -9.64
N ILE A 79 12.90 -7.13 -9.51
CA ILE A 79 13.56 -5.88 -9.87
C ILE A 79 13.38 -5.58 -11.37
N ARG A 80 13.64 -6.56 -12.26
CA ARG A 80 13.42 -6.38 -13.71
C ARG A 80 11.98 -6.01 -14.05
N ASP A 81 10.99 -6.65 -13.43
CA ASP A 81 9.59 -6.29 -13.64
C ASP A 81 9.32 -4.83 -13.24
N HIS A 82 9.89 -4.38 -12.12
CA HIS A 82 9.72 -3.00 -11.65
C HIS A 82 10.49 -1.97 -12.50
N ASP A 83 11.58 -2.39 -13.16
CA ASP A 83 12.25 -1.55 -14.17
C ASP A 83 11.34 -1.33 -15.38
N ILE A 84 10.67 -2.39 -15.86
CA ILE A 84 9.66 -2.29 -16.94
C ILE A 84 8.50 -1.38 -16.51
N LEU A 85 7.97 -1.58 -15.29
CA LEU A 85 6.87 -0.77 -14.76
C LEU A 85 7.29 0.70 -14.50
N GLY A 86 8.59 1.00 -14.43
CA GLY A 86 9.09 2.32 -14.02
C GLY A 86 8.70 2.65 -12.58
N CYS A 87 8.67 1.64 -11.70
CA CYS A 87 8.19 1.72 -10.33
C CYS A 87 9.34 1.45 -9.35
N ASP A 88 9.54 2.35 -8.38
CA ASP A 88 10.63 2.24 -7.41
C ASP A 88 10.19 1.60 -6.07
N TYR A 89 8.90 1.49 -5.81
CA TYR A 89 8.38 0.94 -4.57
C TYR A 89 7.77 -0.45 -4.78
N ILE A 90 8.36 -1.46 -4.11
CA ILE A 90 8.00 -2.88 -4.23
C ILE A 90 7.30 -3.31 -2.94
N GLY A 91 5.98 -3.44 -2.93
CA GLY A 91 5.20 -3.60 -1.71
C GLY A 91 4.83 -5.04 -1.37
N ILE A 92 4.90 -5.36 -0.08
CA ILE A 92 4.23 -6.50 0.53
C ILE A 92 2.84 -6.03 0.94
N GLY A 93 1.79 -6.63 0.34
CA GLY A 93 0.40 -6.24 0.59
C GLY A 93 -0.18 -6.79 1.90
N MET A 94 0.32 -7.91 2.38
CA MET A 94 -0.09 -8.53 3.63
C MET A 94 1.03 -9.41 4.18
N MET A 95 1.20 -9.42 5.49
CA MET A 95 2.12 -10.32 6.17
C MET A 95 1.72 -11.79 5.91
N ASN A 96 2.66 -12.58 5.38
CA ASN A 96 2.43 -14.01 5.21
C ASN A 96 2.13 -14.66 6.57
N PRO A 97 1.10 -15.55 6.65
CA PRO A 97 0.71 -16.21 7.90
C PRO A 97 1.86 -16.85 8.67
N LYS A 98 2.92 -17.29 8.00
CA LYS A 98 4.11 -17.86 8.66
C LYS A 98 4.81 -16.89 9.63
N TYR A 99 4.69 -15.57 9.44
CA TYR A 99 5.32 -14.54 10.29
C TYR A 99 4.37 -13.94 11.34
N GLN A 100 3.10 -14.30 11.34
CA GLN A 100 2.09 -13.72 12.23
C GLN A 100 2.19 -14.25 13.68
N ARG A 101 3.08 -15.19 13.95
CA ARG A 101 3.34 -15.74 15.29
C ARG A 101 4.55 -15.05 15.91
N ALA A 102 4.48 -14.80 17.21
CA ALA A 102 5.55 -14.13 17.96
C ALA A 102 6.93 -14.78 17.76
N GLU A 103 6.96 -16.11 17.68
CA GLU A 103 8.20 -16.88 17.52
C GLU A 103 8.82 -16.79 16.12
N TRP A 104 8.03 -16.32 15.13
CA TRP A 104 8.43 -16.31 13.73
C TRP A 104 8.64 -14.91 13.17
N ILE A 105 8.34 -13.85 13.93
CA ILE A 105 8.52 -12.47 13.45
C ILE A 105 9.99 -12.17 13.14
N ASP A 106 10.93 -12.73 13.91
CA ASP A 106 12.37 -12.60 13.65
C ASP A 106 12.79 -13.25 12.33
N GLN A 107 12.02 -14.21 11.82
CA GLN A 107 12.29 -14.84 10.55
C GLN A 107 11.98 -13.91 9.36
N PHE A 108 11.07 -12.95 9.53
CA PHE A 108 10.78 -11.96 8.50
C PHE A 108 12.05 -11.19 8.09
N ALA A 109 12.78 -10.63 9.04
CA ALA A 109 14.01 -9.90 8.74
C ALA A 109 15.08 -10.80 8.11
N LYS A 110 15.20 -12.06 8.54
CA LYS A 110 16.14 -13.02 7.94
C LYS A 110 15.81 -13.30 6.48
N ASP A 111 14.52 -13.48 6.16
CA ASP A 111 14.07 -13.78 4.80
C ASP A 111 14.16 -12.56 3.88
N PHE A 112 13.84 -11.35 4.38
CA PHE A 112 13.71 -10.15 3.55
C PHE A 112 14.95 -9.23 3.51
N THR A 113 15.91 -9.35 4.43
CA THR A 113 17.10 -8.48 4.43
C THR A 113 17.90 -8.59 3.13
N THR A 114 18.13 -9.80 2.62
CA THR A 114 18.89 -9.99 1.37
C THR A 114 18.15 -9.47 0.14
N PRO A 115 16.86 -9.82 -0.09
CA PRO A 115 16.06 -9.22 -1.15
C PRO A 115 16.00 -7.70 -1.07
N ALA A 116 15.75 -7.13 0.12
CA ALA A 116 15.67 -5.68 0.31
C ALA A 116 16.99 -4.95 -0.03
N LYS A 117 18.15 -5.54 0.32
CA LYS A 117 19.46 -5.00 -0.09
C LYS A 117 19.61 -4.98 -1.61
N LYS A 118 19.24 -6.05 -2.31
CA LYS A 118 19.28 -6.10 -3.78
C LYS A 118 18.37 -5.05 -4.41
N MET A 119 17.15 -4.89 -3.86
CA MET A 119 16.21 -3.86 -4.30
C MET A 119 16.78 -2.45 -4.10
N ARG A 120 17.33 -2.15 -2.91
CA ARG A 120 17.98 -0.87 -2.62
C ARG A 120 19.16 -0.60 -3.57
N ASP A 121 20.02 -1.59 -3.79
CA ASP A 121 21.19 -1.46 -4.66
C ASP A 121 20.81 -1.24 -6.14
N ALA A 122 19.55 -1.62 -6.51
CA ALA A 122 18.92 -1.31 -7.79
C ALA A 122 18.10 0.00 -7.78
N GLY A 123 18.21 0.82 -6.72
CA GLY A 123 17.48 2.10 -6.61
C GLY A 123 16.00 1.95 -6.23
N LYS A 124 15.58 0.80 -5.73
CA LYS A 124 14.20 0.52 -5.33
C LYS A 124 14.11 0.33 -3.81
N LEU A 125 12.90 0.43 -3.25
CA LEU A 125 12.66 0.24 -1.83
C LEU A 125 11.58 -0.82 -1.60
N LEU A 126 11.89 -1.78 -0.74
CA LEU A 126 10.87 -2.68 -0.21
C LEU A 126 9.89 -1.87 0.65
N MET A 127 8.58 -2.05 0.40
CA MET A 127 7.53 -1.40 1.16
C MET A 127 6.69 -2.43 1.91
N TYR A 128 6.37 -2.14 3.14
CA TYR A 128 5.51 -2.97 3.96
C TYR A 128 4.17 -2.27 4.22
N HIS A 129 3.06 -2.87 3.80
CA HIS A 129 1.71 -2.38 4.08
C HIS A 129 1.18 -2.99 5.37
N ASN A 130 0.81 -2.15 6.33
CA ASN A 130 0.27 -2.60 7.61
C ASN A 130 -1.23 -2.92 7.53
N HIS A 131 -1.60 -3.92 8.34
CA HIS A 131 -2.96 -4.17 8.79
C HIS A 131 -3.07 -3.90 10.29
N ASN A 132 -4.13 -4.33 10.94
CA ASN A 132 -4.28 -4.20 12.39
C ASN A 132 -3.47 -5.25 13.17
N LEU A 133 -3.12 -6.37 12.54
CA LEU A 133 -2.40 -7.47 13.18
C LEU A 133 -1.01 -7.06 13.70
N GLU A 134 -0.34 -6.08 13.08
CA GLU A 134 0.97 -5.61 13.48
C GLU A 134 0.96 -4.88 14.83
N TRP A 135 -0.21 -4.49 15.32
CA TRP A 135 -0.40 -3.96 16.68
C TRP A 135 -0.60 -5.04 17.74
N THR A 136 -0.64 -6.34 17.35
CA THR A 136 -0.64 -7.45 18.30
C THR A 136 0.57 -7.35 19.23
N ARG A 137 0.31 -7.42 20.54
CA ARG A 137 1.37 -7.39 21.55
C ARG A 137 1.99 -8.76 21.74
N LEU A 138 3.30 -8.78 21.71
CA LEU A 138 4.14 -9.93 22.02
C LEU A 138 4.24 -10.12 23.54
N ARG A 139 4.82 -11.25 23.99
CA ARG A 139 4.98 -11.57 25.43
C ARG A 139 5.85 -10.57 26.18
N ASP A 140 6.79 -9.90 25.51
CA ASP A 140 7.67 -8.88 26.07
C ASP A 140 7.05 -7.46 26.05
N GLY A 141 5.81 -7.34 25.59
CA GLY A 141 5.05 -6.09 25.52
C GLY A 141 5.24 -5.26 24.25
N ARG A 142 6.24 -5.57 23.40
CA ARG A 142 6.40 -4.93 22.09
C ARG A 142 5.27 -5.35 21.15
N ARG A 143 4.99 -4.52 20.15
CA ARG A 143 4.10 -4.86 19.03
C ARG A 143 4.89 -5.58 17.93
N ILE A 144 4.23 -6.33 17.09
CA ILE A 144 4.85 -6.89 15.87
C ILE A 144 5.48 -5.77 15.04
N MET A 145 4.79 -4.62 14.88
CA MET A 145 5.33 -3.45 14.16
C MET A 145 6.63 -2.94 14.79
N ASP A 146 6.72 -2.86 16.11
CA ASP A 146 7.93 -2.41 16.80
C ASP A 146 9.13 -3.30 16.42
N VAL A 147 8.94 -4.61 16.40
CA VAL A 147 9.98 -5.58 16.01
C VAL A 147 10.37 -5.47 14.53
N LEU A 148 9.39 -5.30 13.64
CA LEU A 148 9.66 -5.08 12.22
C LEU A 148 10.52 -3.83 11.99
N LEU A 149 10.19 -2.72 12.67
CA LEU A 149 10.92 -1.46 12.52
C LEU A 149 12.33 -1.52 13.12
N GLU A 150 12.51 -2.28 14.21
CA GLU A 150 13.84 -2.52 14.82
C GLU A 150 14.75 -3.35 13.92
N GLN A 151 14.19 -4.39 13.29
CA GLN A 151 14.98 -5.36 12.52
C GLN A 151 15.20 -4.98 11.05
N MET A 152 14.32 -4.15 10.48
CA MET A 152 14.40 -3.68 9.10
C MET A 152 14.69 -2.16 9.07
N PRO A 153 15.94 -1.75 8.83
CA PRO A 153 16.30 -0.33 8.74
C PRO A 153 15.53 0.43 7.66
N ALA A 154 15.38 1.75 7.82
CA ALA A 154 14.58 2.59 6.93
C ALA A 154 15.08 2.64 5.47
N ASP A 155 16.38 2.41 5.26
CA ASP A 155 17.00 2.31 3.94
C ASP A 155 16.73 0.95 3.24
N LEU A 156 16.24 -0.04 3.99
CA LEU A 156 15.88 -1.35 3.46
C LEU A 156 14.36 -1.54 3.34
N MET A 157 13.59 -0.96 4.26
CA MET A 157 12.13 -1.13 4.26
C MET A 157 11.41 0.16 4.66
N GLY A 158 10.62 0.70 3.72
CA GLY A 158 9.61 1.70 4.01
C GLY A 158 8.29 1.07 4.47
N VAL A 159 7.36 1.90 4.91
CA VAL A 159 6.01 1.50 5.30
C VAL A 159 5.00 2.22 4.41
N THR A 160 4.07 1.48 3.85
CA THR A 160 2.83 2.04 3.29
C THR A 160 1.83 2.09 4.43
N LEU A 161 1.74 3.25 5.09
CA LEU A 161 0.85 3.43 6.23
C LEU A 161 -0.60 3.43 5.77
N ASP A 162 -1.41 2.50 6.27
CA ASP A 162 -2.86 2.45 6.04
C ASP A 162 -3.61 3.04 7.21
N THR A 163 -4.34 4.12 6.96
CA THR A 163 -5.03 4.91 7.99
C THR A 163 -6.18 4.14 8.65
N TYR A 164 -6.92 3.33 7.89
CA TYR A 164 -7.99 2.49 8.43
C TYR A 164 -7.44 1.43 9.38
N TRP A 165 -6.39 0.72 8.97
CA TRP A 165 -5.88 -0.40 9.75
C TRP A 165 -5.18 0.05 11.04
N VAL A 166 -4.53 1.22 11.05
CA VAL A 166 -4.03 1.83 12.29
C VAL A 166 -5.19 2.10 13.25
N GLN A 167 -6.26 2.75 12.79
CA GLN A 167 -7.44 3.04 13.60
C GLN A 167 -8.14 1.76 14.06
N ALA A 168 -8.28 0.76 13.18
CA ALA A 168 -8.89 -0.53 13.49
C ALA A 168 -8.11 -1.33 14.54
N ALA A 169 -6.81 -1.07 14.68
CA ALA A 169 -5.97 -1.61 15.74
C ALA A 169 -6.14 -0.87 17.09
N GLY A 170 -6.94 0.20 17.15
CA GLY A 170 -7.08 1.06 18.32
C GLY A 170 -5.90 1.98 18.56
N ALA A 171 -5.08 2.25 17.53
CA ALA A 171 -3.94 3.14 17.58
C ALA A 171 -4.29 4.51 16.97
N ASP A 172 -3.54 5.56 17.36
CA ASP A 172 -3.72 6.91 16.82
C ASP A 172 -2.94 7.08 15.51
N VAL A 173 -3.65 7.44 14.44
CA VAL A 173 -3.06 7.62 13.11
C VAL A 173 -2.02 8.75 13.09
N LEU A 174 -2.28 9.85 13.80
CA LEU A 174 -1.36 11.01 13.84
C LEU A 174 -0.07 10.66 14.59
N GLU A 175 -0.17 9.90 15.69
CA GLU A 175 0.99 9.39 16.42
C GLU A 175 1.85 8.48 15.53
N TRP A 176 1.21 7.57 14.77
CA TRP A 176 1.94 6.66 13.90
C TRP A 176 2.58 7.35 12.70
N ILE A 177 2.00 8.44 12.19
CA ILE A 177 2.67 9.29 11.20
C ILE A 177 3.97 9.86 11.76
N ASP A 178 3.99 10.30 13.04
CA ASP A 178 5.21 10.80 13.69
C ASP A 178 6.25 9.68 13.91
N ILE A 179 5.82 8.51 14.36
CA ILE A 179 6.71 7.36 14.59
C ILE A 179 7.39 6.93 13.29
N LEU A 180 6.65 6.92 12.18
CA LEU A 180 7.10 6.41 10.88
C LEU A 180 7.65 7.49 9.95
N GLN A 181 7.83 8.72 10.41
CA GLN A 181 8.10 9.92 9.59
C GLN A 181 9.13 9.75 8.47
N ASP A 182 10.20 8.98 8.70
CA ASP A 182 11.26 8.75 7.70
C ASP A 182 11.00 7.54 6.78
N ARG A 183 9.87 6.85 6.95
CA ARG A 183 9.57 5.56 6.33
C ARG A 183 8.28 5.50 5.52
N ILE A 184 7.51 6.60 5.41
CA ILE A 184 6.19 6.64 4.75
C ILE A 184 6.15 7.45 3.45
N PRO A 185 6.91 7.05 2.42
CA PRO A 185 6.81 7.71 1.12
C PRO A 185 5.43 7.49 0.46
N CYS A 186 4.71 6.42 0.84
CA CYS A 186 3.38 6.09 0.38
C CYS A 186 2.44 5.91 1.58
N VAL A 187 1.20 6.38 1.46
CA VAL A 187 0.14 6.25 2.47
C VAL A 187 -1.13 5.76 1.79
N HIS A 188 -1.81 4.76 2.35
CA HIS A 188 -3.17 4.42 1.95
C HIS A 188 -4.15 5.33 2.68
N LEU A 189 -4.84 6.16 1.92
CA LEU A 189 -6.00 6.88 2.41
C LEU A 189 -7.19 5.92 2.38
N LYS A 190 -7.53 5.38 3.54
CA LYS A 190 -8.59 4.40 3.72
C LYS A 190 -9.43 4.81 4.93
N ASP A 191 -10.70 5.13 4.70
CA ASP A 191 -11.57 5.67 5.72
C ASP A 191 -12.38 4.59 6.43
N MET A 192 -12.85 4.93 7.62
CA MET A 192 -13.62 4.04 8.49
C MET A 192 -14.95 4.66 8.83
N SER A 193 -16.00 3.87 8.67
CA SER A 193 -17.34 4.13 9.24
C SER A 193 -17.76 2.98 10.15
N VAL A 194 -18.95 3.08 10.70
CA VAL A 194 -19.58 2.02 11.48
C VAL A 194 -21.00 1.76 10.99
N ASN A 195 -21.46 0.51 11.12
CA ASN A 195 -22.83 0.14 10.93
C ASN A 195 -23.26 -0.75 12.10
N GLY A 196 -24.06 -0.17 13.03
CA GLY A 196 -24.30 -0.81 14.32
C GLY A 196 -22.99 -0.95 15.12
N PHE A 197 -22.57 -2.17 15.39
CA PHE A 197 -21.33 -2.49 16.10
C PHE A 197 -20.17 -2.85 15.14
N ASP A 198 -20.42 -2.93 13.85
CA ASP A 198 -19.43 -3.38 12.87
C ASP A 198 -18.66 -2.18 12.27
N GLN A 199 -17.34 -2.28 12.29
CA GLN A 199 -16.47 -1.38 11.54
C GLN A 199 -16.60 -1.66 10.04
N ARG A 200 -16.66 -0.60 9.23
CA ARG A 200 -16.74 -0.67 7.76
C ARG A 200 -15.75 0.25 7.12
N LYS A 201 -15.29 -0.12 5.92
CA LYS A 201 -14.60 0.80 5.02
C LYS A 201 -15.61 1.84 4.53
N ALA A 202 -15.12 3.05 4.29
CA ALA A 202 -15.93 4.14 3.75
C ALA A 202 -15.19 4.83 2.61
N VAL A 203 -15.92 5.53 1.78
CA VAL A 203 -15.38 6.51 0.86
C VAL A 203 -14.56 7.53 1.66
N VAL A 204 -13.37 7.86 1.20
CA VAL A 204 -12.48 8.78 1.91
C VAL A 204 -13.15 10.14 2.08
N GLY A 205 -13.26 10.60 3.33
CA GLY A 205 -13.94 11.82 3.71
C GLY A 205 -15.43 11.65 4.04
N GLU A 206 -16.03 10.48 3.83
CA GLU A 206 -17.41 10.16 4.22
C GLU A 206 -17.48 9.30 5.49
N GLY A 207 -16.33 8.88 6.02
CA GLY A 207 -16.22 8.11 7.26
C GLY A 207 -15.98 8.97 8.50
N ASN A 208 -15.34 8.37 9.49
CA ASN A 208 -15.14 8.98 10.82
C ASN A 208 -13.68 9.36 11.09
N LEU A 209 -12.72 9.05 10.20
CA LEU A 209 -11.33 9.46 10.36
C LEU A 209 -11.17 10.96 10.09
N ASN A 210 -10.33 11.63 10.87
CA ASN A 210 -10.09 13.07 10.71
C ASN A 210 -9.10 13.33 9.56
N PHE A 211 -9.53 13.10 8.32
CA PHE A 211 -8.70 13.32 7.13
C PHE A 211 -8.12 14.74 7.01
N PRO A 212 -8.84 15.82 7.34
CA PRO A 212 -8.22 17.15 7.35
C PRO A 212 -6.95 17.21 8.18
N LYS A 213 -6.95 16.65 9.40
CA LYS A 213 -5.75 16.61 10.26
C LYS A 213 -4.69 15.63 9.77
N ILE A 214 -5.09 14.49 9.23
CA ILE A 214 -4.17 13.51 8.64
C ILE A 214 -3.41 14.14 7.46
N LEU A 215 -4.12 14.80 6.54
CA LEU A 215 -3.52 15.45 5.38
C LEU A 215 -2.61 16.62 5.78
N GLU A 216 -3.05 17.46 6.72
CA GLU A 216 -2.22 18.55 7.29
C GLU A 216 -0.92 17.99 7.89
N LYS A 217 -1.02 16.90 8.65
CA LYS A 217 0.13 16.22 9.26
C LYS A 217 1.11 15.68 8.22
N LEU A 218 0.63 14.97 7.21
CA LEU A 218 1.45 14.44 6.12
C LEU A 218 2.10 15.58 5.32
N GLN A 219 1.38 16.66 5.07
CA GLN A 219 1.90 17.85 4.38
C GLN A 219 3.01 18.53 5.19
N THR A 220 2.80 18.70 6.49
CA THR A 220 3.79 19.29 7.41
C THR A 220 5.05 18.44 7.51
N LEU A 221 4.90 17.12 7.57
CA LEU A 221 6.01 16.17 7.56
C LEU A 221 6.84 16.28 6.26
N GLY A 222 6.19 16.46 5.09
CA GLY A 222 6.84 16.69 3.80
C GLY A 222 7.65 15.50 3.27
N LYS A 223 7.42 14.28 3.77
CA LYS A 223 8.12 13.04 3.38
C LYS A 223 7.29 12.13 2.47
N THR A 224 5.97 12.21 2.58
CA THR A 224 5.04 11.43 1.77
C THR A 224 5.00 11.98 0.35
N LYS A 225 5.18 11.09 -0.62
CA LYS A 225 5.12 11.40 -2.06
C LYS A 225 3.75 11.06 -2.63
N TYR A 226 3.20 9.92 -2.24
CA TYR A 226 1.99 9.35 -2.82
C TYR A 226 0.95 9.04 -1.75
N MET A 227 -0.25 9.53 -1.97
CA MET A 227 -1.45 9.21 -1.19
C MET A 227 -2.35 8.36 -2.09
N LEU A 228 -2.63 7.14 -1.69
CA LEU A 228 -3.28 6.13 -2.52
C LEU A 228 -4.63 5.78 -1.89
N VAL A 229 -5.72 6.17 -2.55
CA VAL A 229 -7.07 5.86 -2.10
C VAL A 229 -7.34 4.37 -2.24
N GLU A 230 -7.79 3.73 -1.15
CA GLU A 230 -8.16 2.32 -1.13
C GLU A 230 -9.47 2.10 -0.37
N GLN A 231 -10.32 1.23 -0.92
CA GLN A 231 -11.52 0.72 -0.27
C GLN A 231 -11.73 -0.75 -0.61
N ASP A 232 -11.49 -1.67 0.36
CA ASP A 232 -11.52 -3.13 0.11
C ASP A 232 -12.92 -3.65 -0.22
N ASP A 233 -13.95 -3.02 0.33
CA ASP A 233 -15.35 -3.38 0.16
C ASP A 233 -16.20 -2.11 0.02
N CYS A 234 -16.96 -2.05 -1.04
CA CYS A 234 -17.89 -0.96 -1.34
C CYS A 234 -19.33 -1.29 -0.95
N TYR A 235 -19.59 -2.42 -0.30
CA TYR A 235 -20.89 -2.84 0.25
C TYR A 235 -22.05 -2.75 -0.75
N GLY A 236 -21.79 -3.16 -2.00
CA GLY A 236 -22.77 -3.15 -3.09
C GLY A 236 -22.82 -1.85 -3.91
N GLU A 237 -22.05 -0.82 -3.54
CA GLU A 237 -21.87 0.35 -4.40
C GLU A 237 -20.83 0.05 -5.51
N SER A 238 -20.84 0.86 -6.57
CA SER A 238 -19.82 0.78 -7.62
C SER A 238 -18.44 1.19 -7.08
N ALA A 239 -17.44 0.32 -7.22
CA ALA A 239 -16.08 0.61 -6.78
C ALA A 239 -15.50 1.87 -7.46
N PHE A 240 -15.85 2.13 -8.72
CA PHE A 240 -15.41 3.34 -9.43
C PHE A 240 -16.12 4.61 -8.93
N ASP A 241 -17.40 4.49 -8.50
CA ASP A 241 -18.11 5.63 -7.90
C ASP A 241 -17.54 5.94 -6.51
N CYS A 242 -17.15 4.92 -5.73
CA CYS A 242 -16.43 5.10 -4.47
C CYS A 242 -15.07 5.80 -4.71
N LEU A 243 -14.28 5.36 -5.70
CA LEU A 243 -13.03 6.05 -6.06
C LEU A 243 -13.27 7.49 -6.51
N LYS A 244 -14.33 7.75 -7.28
CA LYS A 244 -14.68 9.09 -7.76
C LYS A 244 -15.05 10.04 -6.62
N ARG A 245 -15.80 9.56 -5.63
CA ARG A 245 -16.17 10.39 -4.45
C ARG A 245 -14.97 10.62 -3.52
N SER A 246 -14.01 9.68 -3.50
CA SER A 246 -12.76 9.80 -2.72
C SER A 246 -11.71 10.69 -3.37
N TYR A 247 -11.88 11.05 -4.64
CA TYR A 247 -11.00 11.94 -5.39
C TYR A 247 -11.30 13.41 -5.07
#